data_b13148ab08a2ced69b2b1998ece90364
#
_entry.id   b13148ab08a2ced69b2b1998ece90364
#
_cell.length_a   1.000
_cell.length_b   1.000
_cell.length_c   1.000
_cell.angle_alpha   90.00
_cell.angle_beta   90.00
_cell.angle_gamma   90.00
#
_symmetry.space_group_name_H-M   'P 1'
#
loop_
_entity.id
_entity.type
_entity.pdbx_description
1 polymer ?
#
loop_
_entity_poly.entity_id
_entity_poly.type
_entity_poly.pdbx_seq_one_letter_code
_entity_poly.pdbx_strand_id
1 'polypeptide(L)'
;MQKTGETDIYVDSAAVTNHEQLGWHRAKIEISADGQSLIIPHGTYANFESGALKLNSVQMVSSASELNTLNLGEDTMQIVHYSITPGVVSATGVHAANNLGAAGADVTTGITNPDVPRTVTVKGNVPGITGNVVIIGTNILGAAITDTIPLNGASEVEGVKAFKTVTKLVLPARSHTPVAQVETATVAGTIIGSGNAVVVITAAGMTGSPKTIQAQVTALDTASDVAGKIRTALGLDADVIAMFSVGGATNKVILTRLAAAANDATLNISINNGTCAGLISAPTSENTTAGVATDTVSVGIAKKFGIPHIVNHATLLQEKVFDGSDDNGALAVDADEIEKNLFALDGTPNGAKALDLYYLV
;
A
#
# COMPACT_ATOMS: atom_id res chain seq x y z
N MET A 1 -34.70 -7.30 -53.65
CA MET A 1 -34.65 -6.71 -52.31
C MET A 1 -35.20 -5.30 -52.40
N GLN A 2 -36.24 -4.96 -51.66
CA GLN A 2 -36.89 -3.64 -51.77
C GLN A 2 -36.20 -2.73 -50.71
N LYS A 3 -35.67 -1.60 -51.14
CA LYS A 3 -35.10 -0.58 -50.27
C LYS A 3 -36.19 0.01 -49.39
N THR A 4 -36.09 -0.08 -48.10
CA THR A 4 -37.08 0.48 -47.15
C THR A 4 -36.64 1.83 -46.57
N GLY A 5 -35.37 2.22 -46.71
CA GLY A 5 -34.85 3.52 -46.29
C GLY A 5 -33.35 3.68 -46.52
N GLU A 6 -32.89 4.88 -46.61
CA GLU A 6 -31.49 5.25 -46.55
C GLU A 6 -31.22 6.00 -45.24
N THR A 7 -30.17 5.62 -44.52
CA THR A 7 -29.76 6.36 -43.35
C THR A 7 -28.22 6.53 -43.37
N ASP A 8 -27.75 7.62 -42.80
CA ASP A 8 -26.34 7.82 -42.63
C ASP A 8 -25.88 7.13 -41.34
N ILE A 9 -24.83 6.34 -41.43
CA ILE A 9 -24.16 5.79 -40.26
C ILE A 9 -22.78 6.42 -40.11
N TYR A 10 -22.39 6.56 -38.86
CA TYR A 10 -21.03 6.89 -38.52
C TYR A 10 -20.35 5.62 -38.01
N VAL A 11 -19.29 5.22 -38.69
CA VAL A 11 -18.53 4.03 -38.36
C VAL A 11 -17.22 4.48 -37.73
N ASP A 12 -17.01 4.09 -36.50
CA ASP A 12 -15.72 4.26 -35.86
C ASP A 12 -14.84 3.05 -36.17
N SER A 13 -13.67 3.31 -36.75
CA SER A 13 -12.72 2.29 -37.11
C SER A 13 -11.58 2.24 -36.10
N ALA A 14 -11.42 1.12 -35.39
CA ALA A 14 -10.23 0.89 -34.58
C ALA A 14 -8.99 0.82 -35.46
N ALA A 15 -7.88 1.27 -34.90
CA ALA A 15 -6.58 1.20 -35.54
C ALA A 15 -6.27 -0.21 -36.02
N VAL A 16 -6.12 -0.32 -37.30
CA VAL A 16 -5.42 -1.43 -37.91
C VAL A 16 -4.04 -0.93 -38.27
N THR A 17 -3.03 -1.71 -37.96
CA THR A 17 -1.64 -1.43 -38.30
C THR A 17 -1.54 -0.90 -39.73
N ASN A 18 -1.04 0.33 -39.85
CA ASN A 18 -0.79 1.07 -41.10
C ASN A 18 -1.94 1.89 -41.70
N HIS A 19 -2.92 2.35 -40.93
CA HIS A 19 -3.91 3.29 -41.42
C HIS A 19 -3.70 4.71 -40.93
N GLU A 20 -3.63 5.64 -41.89
CA GLU A 20 -3.44 7.08 -41.66
C GLU A 20 -4.71 7.80 -41.19
N GLN A 21 -5.86 7.12 -41.13
CA GLN A 21 -7.15 7.72 -40.74
C GLN A 21 -7.83 6.88 -39.66
N LEU A 22 -7.69 7.36 -38.45
CA LEU A 22 -8.47 6.95 -37.30
C LEU A 22 -9.63 7.93 -37.13
N GLY A 23 -10.85 7.42 -36.90
CA GLY A 23 -11.97 8.30 -36.56
C GLY A 23 -13.30 7.85 -37.15
N TRP A 24 -14.28 8.70 -36.95
CA TRP A 24 -15.65 8.49 -37.41
C TRP A 24 -15.75 8.70 -38.91
N HIS A 25 -16.23 7.67 -39.62
CA HIS A 25 -16.46 7.73 -41.05
C HIS A 25 -17.95 7.64 -41.32
N ARG A 26 -18.44 8.54 -42.19
CA ARG A 26 -19.84 8.55 -42.64
C ARG A 26 -20.00 7.58 -43.81
N ALA A 27 -20.88 6.63 -43.64
CA ALA A 27 -21.27 5.73 -44.72
C ALA A 27 -22.80 5.72 -44.91
N LYS A 28 -23.23 5.57 -46.14
CA LYS A 28 -24.64 5.30 -46.44
C LYS A 28 -24.87 3.80 -46.39
N ILE A 29 -25.84 3.41 -45.63
CA ILE A 29 -26.28 2.02 -45.55
C ILE A 29 -27.69 1.84 -46.09
N GLU A 30 -27.99 0.62 -46.49
CA GLU A 30 -29.30 0.20 -46.86
C GLU A 30 -29.89 -0.71 -45.77
N ILE A 31 -31.15 -0.52 -45.46
CA ILE A 31 -31.87 -1.41 -44.55
C ILE A 31 -32.59 -2.46 -45.40
N SER A 32 -32.47 -3.73 -45.01
CA SER A 32 -33.19 -4.82 -45.67
C SER A 32 -34.69 -4.61 -45.61
N ALA A 33 -35.44 -5.20 -46.57
CA ALA A 33 -36.89 -5.03 -46.70
C ALA A 33 -37.66 -5.52 -45.47
N ASP A 34 -37.08 -6.44 -44.67
CA ASP A 34 -37.62 -6.96 -43.42
C ASP A 34 -37.22 -6.11 -42.20
N GLY A 35 -36.39 -5.07 -42.40
CA GLY A 35 -35.90 -4.21 -41.32
C GLY A 35 -34.92 -4.86 -40.36
N GLN A 36 -34.49 -6.08 -40.63
CA GLN A 36 -33.68 -6.86 -39.68
C GLN A 36 -32.17 -6.87 -40.01
N SER A 37 -31.78 -6.35 -41.16
CA SER A 37 -30.36 -6.35 -41.58
C SER A 37 -29.93 -5.00 -42.11
N LEU A 38 -28.72 -4.60 -41.71
CA LEU A 38 -28.04 -3.48 -42.31
C LEU A 38 -27.18 -3.97 -43.48
N ILE A 39 -27.30 -3.33 -44.61
CA ILE A 39 -26.49 -3.63 -45.78
C ILE A 39 -25.51 -2.48 -45.98
N ILE A 40 -24.24 -2.75 -45.78
CA ILE A 40 -23.17 -1.80 -46.09
C ILE A 40 -22.82 -2.02 -47.56
N PRO A 41 -23.01 -1.01 -48.43
CA PRO A 41 -22.70 -1.19 -49.85
C PRO A 41 -21.24 -1.58 -50.10
N HIS A 42 -21.06 -2.59 -50.95
CA HIS A 42 -19.73 -3.05 -51.35
C HIS A 42 -18.89 -1.92 -51.93
N GLY A 43 -17.63 -1.81 -51.53
CA GLY A 43 -16.73 -0.76 -52.04
C GLY A 43 -16.82 0.60 -51.35
N THR A 44 -17.66 0.75 -50.33
CA THR A 44 -17.72 1.98 -49.52
C THR A 44 -16.42 2.22 -48.76
N TYR A 45 -15.71 1.12 -48.39
CA TYR A 45 -14.36 1.14 -47.85
C TYR A 45 -13.58 -0.06 -48.39
N ALA A 46 -12.54 0.20 -49.19
CA ALA A 46 -11.72 -0.83 -49.80
C ALA A 46 -11.05 -1.81 -48.80
N ASN A 47 -10.94 -1.41 -47.54
CA ASN A 47 -10.30 -2.20 -46.50
C ASN A 47 -11.26 -3.13 -45.73
N PHE A 48 -12.57 -3.03 -45.91
CA PHE A 48 -13.53 -3.99 -45.34
C PHE A 48 -13.37 -5.38 -45.96
N GLU A 49 -12.97 -5.44 -47.19
CA GLU A 49 -12.82 -6.71 -47.94
C GLU A 49 -11.61 -7.50 -47.48
N SER A 50 -10.59 -6.86 -46.97
CA SER A 50 -9.37 -7.52 -46.50
C SER A 50 -9.45 -8.03 -45.06
N GLY A 51 -10.56 -7.80 -44.37
CA GLY A 51 -10.68 -8.14 -42.94
C GLY A 51 -9.79 -7.27 -42.04
N ALA A 52 -9.23 -6.20 -42.59
CA ALA A 52 -8.27 -5.34 -41.93
C ALA A 52 -8.93 -4.23 -41.07
N LEU A 53 -10.21 -3.96 -41.25
CA LEU A 53 -10.98 -3.01 -40.44
C LEU A 53 -11.85 -3.74 -39.43
N LYS A 54 -11.72 -3.42 -38.15
CA LYS A 54 -12.65 -3.80 -37.13
C LYS A 54 -13.66 -2.69 -36.94
N LEU A 55 -14.96 -3.00 -37.09
CA LEU A 55 -16.04 -2.10 -36.71
C LEU A 55 -16.07 -1.96 -35.18
N ASN A 56 -15.78 -0.78 -34.65
CA ASN A 56 -15.79 -0.53 -33.22
C ASN A 56 -17.16 -0.07 -32.72
N SER A 57 -17.83 0.78 -33.49
CA SER A 57 -19.21 1.17 -33.20
C SER A 57 -19.93 1.64 -34.47
N VAL A 58 -21.23 1.48 -34.49
CA VAL A 58 -22.10 2.01 -35.52
C VAL A 58 -23.14 2.91 -34.88
N GLN A 59 -23.07 4.21 -35.15
CA GLN A 59 -24.10 5.14 -34.72
C GLN A 59 -24.99 5.48 -35.90
N MET A 60 -26.29 5.23 -35.77
CA MET A 60 -27.27 5.63 -36.76
C MET A 60 -27.82 7.02 -36.41
N VAL A 61 -27.78 7.93 -37.38
CA VAL A 61 -28.44 9.24 -37.29
C VAL A 61 -29.58 9.22 -38.24
N SER A 62 -30.78 9.18 -37.71
CA SER A 62 -32.03 9.34 -38.48
C SER A 62 -32.35 10.83 -38.65
N SER A 63 -32.67 11.24 -39.87
CA SER A 63 -33.12 12.61 -40.16
C SER A 63 -34.55 12.89 -39.75
N ALA A 64 -35.30 11.92 -39.24
CA ALA A 64 -36.62 12.04 -38.69
C ALA A 64 -36.56 11.86 -37.16
N SER A 65 -37.41 12.54 -36.44
CA SER A 65 -37.52 12.64 -34.99
C SER A 65 -37.78 11.31 -34.23
N GLU A 66 -37.65 10.19 -34.86
CA GLU A 66 -37.71 8.89 -34.24
C GLU A 66 -36.30 8.27 -34.21
N LEU A 67 -35.76 8.26 -33.03
CA LEU A 67 -34.59 7.41 -32.72
C LEU A 67 -35.07 5.95 -32.83
N ASN A 68 -35.06 5.39 -34.03
CA ASN A 68 -35.13 3.96 -34.17
C ASN A 68 -33.83 3.41 -33.64
N THR A 69 -33.83 3.05 -32.39
CA THR A 69 -32.79 2.18 -31.82
C THR A 69 -32.78 0.93 -32.70
N LEU A 70 -31.73 0.80 -33.48
CA LEU A 70 -31.41 -0.46 -34.10
C LEU A 70 -31.09 -1.41 -32.93
N ASN A 71 -32.05 -2.25 -32.62
CA ASN A 71 -31.86 -3.33 -31.67
C ASN A 71 -31.03 -4.40 -32.39
N LEU A 72 -29.72 -4.27 -32.32
CA LEU A 72 -28.78 -5.27 -32.86
C LEU A 72 -28.76 -6.56 -32.02
N GLY A 73 -29.83 -6.84 -31.30
CA GLY A 73 -29.92 -7.89 -30.30
C GLY A 73 -29.60 -7.35 -28.92
N GLU A 74 -29.81 -8.15 -27.91
CA GLU A 74 -29.60 -7.75 -26.50
C GLU A 74 -28.15 -7.44 -26.15
N ASP A 75 -27.20 -7.56 -27.10
CA ASP A 75 -25.75 -7.37 -26.94
C ASP A 75 -25.19 -6.27 -27.86
N THR A 76 -25.67 -5.04 -27.72
CA THR A 76 -24.94 -3.91 -28.35
C THR A 76 -23.74 -3.55 -27.50
N MET A 77 -22.62 -4.21 -27.77
CA MET A 77 -21.34 -3.86 -27.15
C MET A 77 -20.84 -2.52 -27.68
N GLN A 78 -20.65 -1.57 -26.78
CA GLN A 78 -20.08 -0.27 -27.11
C GLN A 78 -18.59 -0.25 -26.73
N ILE A 79 -17.75 0.25 -27.64
CA ILE A 79 -16.34 0.50 -27.32
C ILE A 79 -16.25 1.81 -26.55
N VAL A 80 -15.60 1.75 -25.41
CA VAL A 80 -15.31 2.90 -24.57
C VAL A 80 -13.83 3.16 -24.53
N HIS A 81 -13.45 4.43 -24.66
CA HIS A 81 -12.11 4.93 -24.37
C HIS A 81 -12.11 5.59 -23.00
N TYR A 82 -11.23 5.12 -22.11
CA TYR A 82 -11.05 5.67 -20.78
C TYR A 82 -9.55 5.98 -20.56
N SER A 83 -9.27 7.24 -20.21
CA SER A 83 -7.90 7.74 -20.03
C SER A 83 -7.69 8.26 -18.62
N ILE A 84 -6.62 7.82 -17.97
CA ILE A 84 -6.19 8.28 -16.64
C ILE A 84 -4.67 8.45 -16.59
N THR A 85 -4.17 9.28 -15.67
CA THR A 85 -2.75 9.44 -15.41
C THR A 85 -2.44 9.06 -13.95
N PRO A 86 -2.26 7.76 -13.67
CA PRO A 86 -2.09 7.29 -12.30
C PRO A 86 -0.69 7.61 -11.76
N GLY A 87 -0.63 8.13 -10.54
CA GLY A 87 0.59 8.31 -9.77
C GLY A 87 1.21 6.99 -9.31
N VAL A 88 2.42 7.07 -8.81
CA VAL A 88 3.17 5.91 -8.28
C VAL A 88 2.39 5.20 -7.16
N VAL A 89 2.55 3.89 -7.07
CA VAL A 89 2.05 3.12 -5.92
C VAL A 89 2.77 3.54 -4.65
N SER A 90 2.05 3.54 -3.54
CA SER A 90 2.60 3.96 -2.25
C SER A 90 1.94 3.18 -1.12
N ALA A 91 2.73 2.54 -0.26
CA ALA A 91 2.23 1.82 0.92
C ALA A 91 1.62 2.74 1.99
N THR A 92 1.75 4.06 1.83
CA THR A 92 1.22 5.10 2.74
C THR A 92 0.41 6.15 1.99
N GLY A 93 0.01 5.87 0.75
CA GLY A 93 -0.61 6.86 -0.14
C GLY A 93 -1.99 7.34 0.32
N VAL A 94 -2.69 6.55 1.15
CA VAL A 94 -3.97 6.95 1.76
C VAL A 94 -3.76 7.44 3.19
N HIS A 95 -2.99 6.71 3.98
CA HIS A 95 -2.71 7.08 5.37
C HIS A 95 -1.36 6.54 5.83
N ALA A 96 -0.57 7.40 6.49
CA ALA A 96 0.68 7.00 7.13
C ALA A 96 0.43 5.97 8.23
N ALA A 97 1.51 5.36 8.74
CA ALA A 97 1.40 4.35 9.80
C ALA A 97 0.69 4.89 11.05
N ASN A 98 -0.35 4.21 11.47
CA ASN A 98 -1.15 4.51 12.65
C ASN A 98 -0.95 3.45 13.72
N ASN A 99 -0.79 3.84 14.97
CA ASN A 99 -0.65 2.91 16.09
C ASN A 99 -1.98 2.21 16.36
N LEU A 100 -1.93 0.90 16.51
CA LEU A 100 -3.08 0.10 16.94
C LEU A 100 -3.21 0.14 18.47
N GLY A 101 -4.39 0.51 18.94
CA GLY A 101 -4.73 0.54 20.36
C GLY A 101 -5.12 -0.84 20.91
N ALA A 102 -5.42 -0.91 22.23
CA ALA A 102 -5.98 -2.11 22.87
C ALA A 102 -7.39 -2.45 22.36
N ALA A 103 -8.10 -1.46 21.82
CA ALA A 103 -9.37 -1.61 21.12
C ALA A 103 -9.23 -1.07 19.70
N GLY A 104 -10.14 -1.46 18.81
CA GLY A 104 -10.24 -0.89 17.48
C GLY A 104 -10.50 0.62 17.55
N ALA A 105 -10.12 1.35 16.49
CA ALA A 105 -10.26 2.78 16.42
C ALA A 105 -10.71 3.27 15.04
N ASP A 106 -11.48 4.34 15.02
CA ASP A 106 -11.87 5.07 13.82
C ASP A 106 -10.84 6.16 13.52
N VAL A 107 -10.40 6.24 12.27
CA VAL A 107 -9.52 7.28 11.74
C VAL A 107 -10.28 8.07 10.67
N THR A 108 -10.45 9.37 10.89
CA THR A 108 -11.18 10.28 9.99
C THR A 108 -10.34 11.51 9.59
N THR A 109 -9.10 11.59 10.06
CA THR A 109 -8.18 12.70 9.77
C THR A 109 -6.87 12.17 9.20
N GLY A 110 -6.12 13.00 8.50
CA GLY A 110 -4.86 12.60 7.87
C GLY A 110 -5.03 11.64 6.69
N ILE A 111 -6.26 11.50 6.17
CA ILE A 111 -6.58 10.65 5.01
C ILE A 111 -6.33 11.45 3.73
N THR A 112 -5.57 10.87 2.83
CA THR A 112 -5.37 11.36 1.46
C THR A 112 -6.17 10.50 0.50
N ASN A 113 -6.96 11.11 -0.37
CA ASN A 113 -7.70 10.36 -1.39
C ASN A 113 -6.74 9.80 -2.44
N PRO A 114 -7.06 8.64 -3.03
CA PRO A 114 -6.39 8.18 -4.24
C PRO A 114 -6.41 9.25 -5.34
N ASP A 115 -5.33 9.37 -6.08
CA ASP A 115 -5.18 10.32 -7.20
C ASP A 115 -6.16 10.04 -8.35
N VAL A 116 -6.40 8.77 -8.62
CA VAL A 116 -7.42 8.24 -9.53
C VAL A 116 -8.19 7.14 -8.81
N PRO A 117 -9.42 6.78 -9.24
CA PRO A 117 -10.13 5.65 -8.65
C PRO A 117 -9.29 4.37 -8.74
N ARG A 118 -8.94 3.80 -7.59
CA ARG A 118 -8.05 2.63 -7.53
C ARG A 118 -8.22 1.85 -6.23
N THR A 119 -7.76 0.62 -6.22
CA THR A 119 -7.75 -0.21 -5.01
C THR A 119 -6.76 0.34 -3.98
N VAL A 120 -7.05 0.06 -2.72
CA VAL A 120 -6.20 0.43 -1.59
C VAL A 120 -5.53 -0.81 -1.00
N THR A 121 -4.42 -0.60 -0.32
CA THR A 121 -3.67 -1.67 0.36
C THR A 121 -3.57 -1.41 1.85
N VAL A 122 -3.42 -2.46 2.63
CA VAL A 122 -3.13 -2.37 4.06
C VAL A 122 -1.86 -3.15 4.40
N LYS A 123 -1.06 -2.64 5.33
CA LYS A 123 0.18 -3.25 5.73
C LYS A 123 0.47 -3.00 7.20
N GLY A 124 0.75 -4.06 7.96
CA GLY A 124 1.29 -3.95 9.32
C GLY A 124 2.81 -3.76 9.33
N ASN A 125 3.36 -3.38 10.48
CA ASN A 125 4.81 -3.17 10.63
C ASN A 125 5.58 -4.41 11.07
N VAL A 126 4.93 -5.39 11.69
CA VAL A 126 5.58 -6.61 12.19
C VAL A 126 4.79 -7.87 11.84
N PRO A 127 5.44 -9.05 11.78
CA PRO A 127 4.74 -10.32 11.62
C PRO A 127 3.75 -10.56 12.76
N GLY A 128 2.67 -11.31 12.50
CA GLY A 128 1.69 -11.70 13.50
C GLY A 128 0.57 -10.69 13.77
N ILE A 129 0.63 -9.48 13.18
CA ILE A 129 -0.51 -8.57 13.21
C ILE A 129 -1.65 -9.17 12.39
N THR A 130 -2.83 -9.21 12.99
CA THR A 130 -4.06 -9.76 12.41
C THR A 130 -5.23 -8.80 12.62
N GLY A 131 -6.39 -9.18 12.10
CA GLY A 131 -7.61 -8.38 12.16
C GLY A 131 -7.94 -7.74 10.81
N ASN A 132 -9.06 -7.05 10.74
CA ASN A 132 -9.56 -6.44 9.53
C ASN A 132 -9.48 -4.93 9.61
N VAL A 133 -8.98 -4.31 8.55
CA VAL A 133 -9.11 -2.87 8.32
C VAL A 133 -10.33 -2.67 7.43
N VAL A 134 -11.29 -1.85 7.88
CA VAL A 134 -12.45 -1.49 7.08
C VAL A 134 -12.23 -0.12 6.49
N ILE A 135 -12.26 -0.04 5.16
CA ILE A 135 -12.12 1.20 4.39
C ILE A 135 -13.51 1.67 3.98
N ILE A 136 -13.84 2.90 4.27
CA ILE A 136 -15.13 3.53 3.93
C ILE A 136 -14.87 4.75 3.06
N GLY A 137 -15.61 4.86 1.97
CA GLY A 137 -15.43 5.97 1.04
C GLY A 137 -16.45 5.94 -0.09
N THR A 138 -16.07 6.40 -1.27
CA THR A 138 -16.94 6.40 -2.46
C THR A 138 -16.25 5.74 -3.64
N ASN A 139 -17.05 5.12 -4.51
CA ASN A 139 -16.59 4.61 -5.80
C ASN A 139 -16.47 5.75 -6.84
N ILE A 140 -16.14 5.39 -8.07
CA ILE A 140 -15.95 6.34 -9.18
C ILE A 140 -17.20 7.21 -9.48
N LEU A 141 -18.39 6.68 -9.25
CA LEU A 141 -19.66 7.40 -9.43
C LEU A 141 -20.06 8.23 -8.20
N GLY A 142 -19.31 8.17 -7.10
CA GLY A 142 -19.61 8.87 -5.86
C GLY A 142 -20.57 8.13 -4.93
N ALA A 143 -20.96 6.89 -5.24
CA ALA A 143 -21.74 6.05 -4.34
C ALA A 143 -20.86 5.57 -3.16
N ALA A 144 -21.47 5.52 -1.96
CA ALA A 144 -20.78 5.05 -0.77
C ALA A 144 -20.45 3.56 -0.87
N ILE A 145 -19.19 3.23 -0.58
CA ILE A 145 -18.68 1.85 -0.59
C ILE A 145 -17.87 1.54 0.66
N THR A 146 -17.78 0.26 0.94
CA THR A 146 -16.94 -0.28 2.02
C THR A 146 -16.17 -1.47 1.51
N ASP A 147 -14.89 -1.55 1.87
CA ASP A 147 -14.04 -2.73 1.67
C ASP A 147 -13.45 -3.18 3.00
N THR A 148 -13.34 -4.49 3.19
CA THR A 148 -12.80 -5.09 4.41
C THR A 148 -11.56 -5.91 4.06
N ILE A 149 -10.40 -5.42 4.45
CA ILE A 149 -9.11 -5.99 4.05
C ILE A 149 -8.45 -6.62 5.27
N PRO A 150 -8.17 -7.93 5.26
CA PRO A 150 -7.50 -8.60 6.35
C PRO A 150 -6.02 -8.21 6.41
N LEU A 151 -5.50 -7.96 7.61
CA LEU A 151 -4.07 -7.80 7.84
C LEU A 151 -3.35 -9.14 7.79
N ASN A 152 -2.17 -9.16 7.20
CA ASN A 152 -1.29 -10.33 7.12
C ASN A 152 0.12 -9.96 7.59
N GLY A 153 0.23 -9.61 8.88
CA GLY A 153 1.50 -9.20 9.47
C GLY A 153 2.11 -8.01 8.74
N ALA A 154 3.38 -8.12 8.36
CA ALA A 154 4.12 -7.11 7.60
C ALA A 154 3.95 -7.23 6.07
N SER A 155 3.15 -8.18 5.60
CA SER A 155 2.85 -8.31 4.16
C SER A 155 1.76 -7.33 3.76
N GLU A 156 1.92 -6.73 2.59
CA GLU A 156 0.91 -5.86 2.00
C GLU A 156 -0.25 -6.71 1.45
N VAL A 157 -1.48 -6.32 1.78
CA VAL A 157 -2.71 -6.95 1.29
C VAL A 157 -3.52 -5.91 0.55
N GLU A 158 -3.90 -6.23 -0.68
CA GLU A 158 -4.70 -5.37 -1.54
C GLU A 158 -6.19 -5.69 -1.40
N GLY A 159 -7.02 -4.63 -1.34
CA GLY A 159 -8.47 -4.72 -1.39
C GLY A 159 -9.01 -5.07 -2.79
N VAL A 160 -10.31 -5.25 -2.87
CA VAL A 160 -11.01 -5.69 -4.09
C VAL A 160 -11.88 -4.59 -4.71
N LYS A 161 -11.97 -3.42 -4.08
CA LYS A 161 -12.80 -2.30 -4.54
C LYS A 161 -11.95 -1.06 -4.84
N ALA A 162 -12.28 -0.36 -5.95
CA ALA A 162 -11.65 0.91 -6.30
C ALA A 162 -12.33 2.07 -5.58
N PHE A 163 -11.56 2.84 -4.84
CA PHE A 163 -12.00 4.06 -4.16
C PHE A 163 -11.63 5.30 -4.96
N LYS A 164 -12.59 6.20 -5.16
CA LYS A 164 -12.36 7.58 -5.60
C LYS A 164 -12.02 8.47 -4.42
N THR A 165 -12.72 8.27 -3.30
CA THR A 165 -12.43 8.95 -2.03
C THR A 165 -12.42 7.94 -0.89
N VAL A 166 -11.59 8.20 0.11
CA VAL A 166 -11.59 7.49 1.39
C VAL A 166 -11.95 8.50 2.47
N THR A 167 -12.97 8.23 3.25
CA THR A 167 -13.48 9.15 4.27
C THR A 167 -13.22 8.68 5.68
N LYS A 168 -13.05 7.35 5.86
CA LYS A 168 -12.86 6.74 7.17
C LYS A 168 -12.13 5.40 7.04
N LEU A 169 -11.27 5.14 8.02
CA LEU A 169 -10.66 3.84 8.24
C LEU A 169 -11.12 3.33 9.61
N VAL A 170 -11.53 2.07 9.70
CA VAL A 170 -11.77 1.41 10.98
C VAL A 170 -10.65 0.40 11.19
N LEU A 171 -9.82 0.68 12.18
CA LEU A 171 -8.65 -0.14 12.49
C LEU A 171 -8.99 -1.21 13.54
N PRO A 172 -8.40 -2.41 13.46
CA PRO A 172 -8.58 -3.44 14.47
C PRO A 172 -7.85 -3.09 15.78
N ALA A 173 -8.09 -3.85 16.83
CA ALA A 173 -7.24 -3.85 18.01
C ALA A 173 -5.84 -4.37 17.67
N ARG A 174 -4.84 -3.97 18.45
CA ARG A 174 -3.48 -4.50 18.34
C ARG A 174 -3.44 -6.00 18.60
N SER A 175 -2.55 -6.70 17.94
CA SER A 175 -2.28 -8.13 18.16
C SER A 175 -1.23 -8.35 19.25
N HIS A 176 -0.28 -7.43 19.38
CA HIS A 176 0.80 -7.49 20.37
C HIS A 176 0.69 -6.35 21.38
N THR A 177 0.89 -6.69 22.66
CA THR A 177 1.04 -5.66 23.69
C THR A 177 2.45 -5.10 23.63
N PRO A 178 2.63 -3.78 23.44
CA PRO A 178 3.94 -3.16 23.41
C PRO A 178 4.66 -3.33 24.75
N VAL A 179 5.94 -3.72 24.71
CA VAL A 179 6.78 -3.96 25.89
C VAL A 179 8.13 -3.28 25.71
N ALA A 180 8.54 -2.51 26.71
CA ALA A 180 9.89 -1.95 26.77
C ALA A 180 10.89 -3.05 27.13
N GLN A 181 11.98 -3.16 26.36
CA GLN A 181 13.05 -4.11 26.66
C GLN A 181 13.75 -3.76 27.97
N VAL A 182 14.04 -4.77 28.77
CA VAL A 182 14.80 -4.64 30.02
C VAL A 182 16.05 -5.51 29.96
N GLU A 183 17.18 -4.90 30.18
CA GLU A 183 18.49 -5.57 30.24
C GLU A 183 19.05 -5.44 31.66
N THR A 184 19.56 -6.53 32.22
CA THR A 184 20.04 -6.58 33.60
C THR A 184 21.46 -7.12 33.68
N ALA A 185 22.39 -6.32 34.20
CA ALA A 185 23.72 -6.78 34.60
C ALA A 185 23.79 -6.98 36.09
N THR A 186 24.59 -7.97 36.50
CA THR A 186 24.85 -8.28 37.93
C THR A 186 26.29 -7.98 38.23
N VAL A 187 26.55 -7.04 39.13
CA VAL A 187 27.87 -6.77 39.64
C VAL A 187 28.27 -7.83 40.67
N ALA A 188 29.47 -8.33 40.59
CA ALA A 188 30.03 -9.31 41.53
C ALA A 188 31.47 -8.94 41.95
N GLY A 189 31.90 -9.43 43.09
CA GLY A 189 33.20 -9.16 43.67
C GLY A 189 33.15 -8.02 44.71
N THR A 190 34.32 -7.75 45.30
CA THR A 190 34.57 -6.64 46.25
C THR A 190 35.81 -5.93 45.80
N ILE A 191 35.82 -4.62 45.80
CA ILE A 191 36.92 -3.81 45.35
C ILE A 191 38.09 -3.94 46.34
N ILE A 192 39.24 -4.43 45.85
CA ILE A 192 40.49 -4.57 46.62
C ILE A 192 41.50 -3.46 46.29
N GLY A 193 41.32 -2.81 45.13
CA GLY A 193 42.12 -1.66 44.69
C GLY A 193 41.23 -0.58 44.10
N SER A 194 41.34 0.66 44.64
CA SER A 194 40.58 1.83 44.15
C SER A 194 40.96 2.17 42.71
N GLY A 195 40.01 2.67 41.94
CA GLY A 195 40.17 3.08 40.54
C GLY A 195 38.83 3.26 39.83
N ASN A 196 38.80 3.09 38.52
CA ASN A 196 37.60 3.17 37.74
C ASN A 196 37.13 1.78 37.32
N ALA A 197 35.90 1.43 37.63
CA ALA A 197 35.18 0.37 36.96
C ALA A 197 34.76 0.86 35.57
N VAL A 198 34.81 0.01 34.56
CA VAL A 198 34.42 0.33 33.19
C VAL A 198 33.11 -0.41 32.84
N VAL A 199 32.16 0.35 32.37
CA VAL A 199 30.88 -0.18 31.84
C VAL A 199 30.81 0.13 30.37
N VAL A 200 30.48 -0.88 29.55
CA VAL A 200 30.25 -0.71 28.12
C VAL A 200 28.80 -1.09 27.81
N ILE A 201 28.07 -0.14 27.23
CA ILE A 201 26.70 -0.33 26.77
C ILE A 201 26.71 -0.47 25.25
N THR A 202 26.22 -1.61 24.76
CA THR A 202 25.99 -1.84 23.34
C THR A 202 24.48 -1.86 23.11
N ALA A 203 23.96 -1.01 22.22
CA ALA A 203 22.54 -0.97 21.89
C ALA A 203 22.33 -0.46 20.45
N ALA A 204 21.46 -1.10 19.71
CA ALA A 204 21.10 -0.66 18.37
C ALA A 204 20.38 0.71 18.42
N GLY A 205 20.86 1.66 17.62
CA GLY A 205 20.29 3.01 17.52
C GLY A 205 20.69 3.97 18.65
N MET A 206 21.49 3.55 19.62
CA MET A 206 22.04 4.46 20.64
C MET A 206 23.21 5.26 20.05
N THR A 207 23.21 6.57 20.27
CA THR A 207 24.33 7.42 19.87
C THR A 207 25.62 6.99 20.58
N GLY A 208 26.71 6.83 19.81
CA GLY A 208 27.99 6.42 20.32
C GLY A 208 28.11 4.97 20.79
N SER A 209 27.16 4.10 20.41
CA SER A 209 27.24 2.66 20.72
C SER A 209 28.37 1.95 19.94
N PRO A 210 29.19 1.08 20.58
CA PRO A 210 29.25 0.80 22.03
C PRO A 210 29.79 1.98 22.84
N LYS A 211 29.08 2.35 23.91
CA LYS A 211 29.40 3.48 24.77
C LYS A 211 30.19 3.00 26.00
N THR A 212 31.35 3.58 26.23
CA THR A 212 32.20 3.28 27.39
C THR A 212 32.05 4.37 28.45
N ILE A 213 31.69 3.98 29.66
CA ILE A 213 31.48 4.86 30.81
C ILE A 213 32.36 4.36 31.99
N GLN A 214 32.91 5.29 32.73
CA GLN A 214 33.74 5.00 33.89
C GLN A 214 33.03 5.39 35.19
N ALA A 215 33.04 4.49 36.19
CA ALA A 215 32.51 4.73 37.51
C ALA A 215 33.66 4.61 38.52
N GLN A 216 33.93 5.69 39.27
CA GLN A 216 34.98 5.67 40.29
C GLN A 216 34.56 4.82 41.48
N VAL A 217 35.38 3.85 41.85
CA VAL A 217 35.15 2.93 42.96
C VAL A 217 36.36 2.99 43.95
N THR A 218 36.09 2.64 45.20
CA THR A 218 37.06 2.71 46.30
C THR A 218 37.26 1.32 46.89
N ALA A 219 38.47 1.05 47.37
CA ALA A 219 38.74 -0.21 48.07
C ALA A 219 37.73 -0.45 49.18
N LEU A 220 37.27 -1.70 49.31
CA LEU A 220 36.20 -2.20 50.17
C LEU A 220 34.76 -1.92 49.69
N ASP A 221 34.57 -1.23 48.57
CA ASP A 221 33.23 -1.15 47.96
C ASP A 221 32.71 -2.58 47.69
N THR A 222 31.50 -2.85 48.16
CA THR A 222 30.80 -4.09 47.87
C THR A 222 30.22 -4.07 46.45
N ALA A 223 29.81 -5.22 45.94
CA ALA A 223 29.13 -5.29 44.65
C ALA A 223 27.89 -4.34 44.56
N SER A 224 27.20 -4.12 45.68
CA SER A 224 26.09 -3.20 45.76
C SER A 224 26.51 -1.73 45.65
N ASP A 225 27.62 -1.37 46.32
CA ASP A 225 28.17 0.00 46.23
C ASP A 225 28.64 0.31 44.81
N VAL A 226 29.35 -0.63 44.18
CA VAL A 226 29.82 -0.52 42.79
C VAL A 226 28.61 -0.37 41.84
N ALA A 227 27.59 -1.21 41.96
CA ALA A 227 26.39 -1.11 41.14
C ALA A 227 25.68 0.27 41.30
N GLY A 228 25.64 0.80 42.51
CA GLY A 228 25.14 2.14 42.80
C GLY A 228 25.94 3.25 42.08
N LYS A 229 27.27 3.17 42.14
CA LYS A 229 28.15 4.12 41.44
C LYS A 229 28.06 4.03 39.94
N ILE A 230 27.92 2.80 39.38
CA ILE A 230 27.66 2.56 37.95
C ILE A 230 26.31 3.18 37.54
N ARG A 231 25.23 2.92 38.27
CA ARG A 231 23.92 3.52 37.97
C ARG A 231 23.97 5.04 37.97
N THR A 232 24.70 5.65 38.90
CA THR A 232 24.90 7.10 38.94
C THR A 232 25.65 7.58 37.69
N ALA A 233 26.75 6.92 37.30
CA ALA A 233 27.50 7.30 36.13
C ALA A 233 26.70 7.17 34.82
N LEU A 234 25.92 6.08 34.67
CA LEU A 234 25.02 5.86 33.53
C LEU A 234 23.91 6.91 33.48
N GLY A 235 23.34 7.28 34.64
CA GLY A 235 22.29 8.30 34.75
C GLY A 235 22.75 9.73 34.44
N LEU A 236 24.07 9.97 34.36
CA LEU A 236 24.65 11.25 33.94
C LEU A 236 25.06 11.29 32.47
N ASP A 237 25.04 10.15 31.78
CA ASP A 237 25.39 10.09 30.37
C ASP A 237 24.16 10.41 29.50
N ALA A 238 24.24 11.49 28.72
CA ALA A 238 23.14 11.99 27.92
C ALA A 238 22.61 11.00 26.87
N ASP A 239 23.50 10.20 26.26
CA ASP A 239 23.13 9.23 25.22
C ASP A 239 22.43 8.02 25.82
N VAL A 240 22.84 7.59 27.02
CA VAL A 240 22.20 6.50 27.77
C VAL A 240 20.79 6.89 28.21
N ILE A 241 20.64 8.05 28.87
CA ILE A 241 19.33 8.49 29.39
C ILE A 241 18.37 8.96 28.29
N ALA A 242 18.85 9.26 27.09
CA ALA A 242 17.99 9.53 25.93
C ALA A 242 17.25 8.26 25.45
N MET A 243 17.80 7.06 25.72
CA MET A 243 17.22 5.80 25.27
C MET A 243 16.71 4.93 26.42
N PHE A 244 17.31 5.00 27.59
CA PHE A 244 17.04 4.12 28.73
C PHE A 244 16.74 4.86 30.01
N SER A 245 15.85 4.30 30.83
CA SER A 245 15.79 4.55 32.25
C SER A 245 16.80 3.65 32.96
N VAL A 246 17.64 4.24 33.79
CA VAL A 246 18.65 3.53 34.57
C VAL A 246 18.10 3.22 35.96
N GLY A 247 18.10 1.95 36.32
CA GLY A 247 17.56 1.44 37.58
C GLY A 247 18.33 0.26 38.15
N GLY A 248 17.69 -0.41 39.12
CA GLY A 248 18.21 -1.57 39.80
C GLY A 248 18.36 -1.36 41.28
N ALA A 249 18.38 -2.45 42.03
CA ALA A 249 18.61 -2.47 43.48
C ALA A 249 19.77 -3.40 43.79
N THR A 250 20.38 -3.26 44.99
CA THR A 250 21.50 -4.08 45.42
C THR A 250 22.62 -4.05 44.36
N ASN A 251 23.08 -5.20 43.93
CA ASN A 251 24.15 -5.37 42.95
C ASN A 251 23.69 -5.42 41.49
N LYS A 252 22.45 -4.98 41.18
CA LYS A 252 21.87 -4.97 39.84
C LYS A 252 22.03 -3.62 39.19
N VAL A 253 22.40 -3.61 37.90
CA VAL A 253 22.33 -2.48 37.00
C VAL A 253 21.29 -2.84 35.92
N ILE A 254 20.22 -2.09 35.84
CA ILE A 254 19.08 -2.36 34.95
C ILE A 254 18.91 -1.18 34.01
N LEU A 255 18.85 -1.49 32.71
CA LEU A 255 18.46 -0.56 31.66
C LEU A 255 17.08 -0.94 31.15
N THR A 256 16.11 -0.04 31.25
CA THR A 256 14.78 -0.21 30.67
C THR A 256 14.61 0.78 29.53
N ARG A 257 14.30 0.31 28.32
CA ARG A 257 14.00 1.22 27.20
C ARG A 257 12.87 2.17 27.55
N LEU A 258 13.01 3.46 27.17
CA LEU A 258 11.96 4.47 27.39
C LEU A 258 10.74 4.24 26.49
N ALA A 259 10.95 3.68 25.32
CA ALA A 259 9.88 3.35 24.37
C ALA A 259 9.85 1.86 24.08
N ALA A 260 8.64 1.31 23.97
CA ALA A 260 8.44 -0.05 23.48
C ALA A 260 8.95 -0.16 22.03
N ALA A 261 9.79 -1.14 21.76
CA ALA A 261 10.38 -1.39 20.45
C ALA A 261 10.61 -2.89 20.28
N ALA A 262 10.87 -3.31 19.05
CA ALA A 262 11.32 -4.69 18.80
C ALA A 262 12.53 -5.03 19.65
N ASN A 263 12.65 -6.29 20.04
CA ASN A 263 13.77 -6.74 20.86
C ASN A 263 15.09 -6.50 20.15
N ASP A 264 16.00 -5.82 20.83
CA ASP A 264 17.39 -5.60 20.39
C ASP A 264 18.26 -6.73 20.94
N ALA A 265 18.59 -7.68 20.09
CA ALA A 265 19.45 -8.81 20.47
C ALA A 265 20.92 -8.40 20.73
N THR A 266 21.29 -7.17 20.39
CA THR A 266 22.64 -6.63 20.62
C THR A 266 22.76 -5.87 21.93
N LEU A 267 21.62 -5.56 22.58
CA LEU A 267 21.63 -4.84 23.86
C LEU A 267 22.41 -5.64 24.90
N ASN A 268 23.45 -5.02 25.45
CA ASN A 268 24.34 -5.64 26.38
C ASN A 268 24.98 -4.61 27.33
N ILE A 269 25.13 -4.99 28.59
CA ILE A 269 25.84 -4.24 29.61
C ILE A 269 27.07 -5.08 30.05
N SER A 270 28.23 -4.68 29.63
CA SER A 270 29.51 -5.31 30.05
C SER A 270 30.15 -4.50 31.17
N ILE A 271 30.59 -5.16 32.24
CA ILE A 271 31.21 -4.52 33.40
C ILE A 271 32.57 -5.16 33.67
N ASN A 272 33.62 -4.32 33.75
CA ASN A 272 35.01 -4.75 33.89
C ASN A 272 35.76 -3.89 34.91
N ASN A 273 36.92 -4.39 35.38
CA ASN A 273 37.74 -3.70 36.35
C ASN A 273 38.26 -2.33 35.86
N GLY A 274 38.60 -2.15 34.59
CA GLY A 274 39.26 -0.90 34.16
C GLY A 274 40.59 -0.68 34.92
N THR A 275 40.66 0.39 35.73
CA THR A 275 41.84 0.68 36.57
C THR A 275 41.68 0.25 38.04
N CYS A 276 40.47 -0.20 38.45
CA CYS A 276 40.25 -0.80 39.77
C CYS A 276 40.60 -2.27 39.78
N ALA A 277 40.54 -2.90 40.97
CA ALA A 277 40.76 -4.34 41.12
C ALA A 277 39.72 -4.93 42.06
N GLY A 278 39.36 -6.21 41.84
CA GLY A 278 38.47 -6.96 42.72
C GLY A 278 37.06 -7.21 42.15
N LEU A 279 36.67 -6.58 41.04
CA LEU A 279 35.44 -6.96 40.32
C LEU A 279 35.61 -8.32 39.63
N ILE A 280 34.58 -9.12 39.70
CA ILE A 280 34.40 -10.27 38.82
C ILE A 280 33.77 -9.73 37.53
N SER A 281 34.50 -9.74 36.42
CA SER A 281 34.03 -9.20 35.16
C SER A 281 32.76 -9.94 34.67
N ALA A 282 31.77 -9.18 34.30
CA ALA A 282 30.55 -9.68 33.67
C ALA A 282 30.54 -9.18 32.22
N PRO A 283 31.01 -9.97 31.23
CA PRO A 283 31.10 -9.53 29.84
C PRO A 283 29.76 -9.40 29.15
N THR A 284 28.74 -10.02 29.71
CA THR A 284 27.37 -10.02 29.17
C THR A 284 26.34 -9.81 30.27
N SER A 285 25.27 -9.12 29.94
CA SER A 285 24.06 -8.98 30.73
C SER A 285 22.97 -9.98 30.28
N GLU A 286 21.83 -9.95 30.92
CA GLU A 286 20.66 -10.77 30.60
C GLU A 286 19.53 -9.89 30.08
N ASN A 287 18.95 -10.28 28.95
CA ASN A 287 17.67 -9.73 28.49
C ASN A 287 16.56 -10.30 29.40
N THR A 288 16.22 -9.57 30.45
CA THR A 288 15.21 -10.00 31.46
C THR A 288 13.79 -9.77 30.98
N THR A 289 13.58 -8.87 30.02
CA THR A 289 12.29 -8.68 29.35
C THR A 289 12.54 -8.32 27.90
N ALA A 290 12.07 -9.18 27.00
CA ALA A 290 12.15 -8.94 25.56
C ALA A 290 11.27 -7.76 25.13
N GLY A 291 11.79 -6.91 24.26
CA GLY A 291 11.05 -5.78 23.70
C GLY A 291 10.00 -6.24 22.70
N VAL A 292 8.84 -5.60 22.72
CA VAL A 292 7.77 -5.78 21.73
C VAL A 292 7.39 -4.42 21.17
N ALA A 293 7.48 -4.27 19.85
CA ALA A 293 7.13 -3.03 19.16
C ALA A 293 5.62 -2.74 19.25
N THR A 294 5.26 -1.46 19.17
CA THR A 294 3.87 -1.06 18.94
C THR A 294 3.44 -1.51 17.55
N ASP A 295 2.30 -2.20 17.48
CA ASP A 295 1.67 -2.54 16.21
C ASP A 295 1.23 -1.26 15.49
N THR A 296 1.55 -1.16 14.21
CA THR A 296 1.07 -0.07 13.36
C THR A 296 0.51 -0.60 12.05
N VAL A 297 -0.40 0.14 11.45
CA VAL A 297 -0.97 -0.14 10.13
C VAL A 297 -0.87 1.09 9.26
N SER A 298 -0.38 0.93 8.04
CA SER A 298 -0.45 1.92 6.96
C SER A 298 -1.48 1.51 5.92
N VAL A 299 -2.06 2.50 5.24
CA VAL A 299 -2.99 2.31 4.14
C VAL A 299 -2.42 2.96 2.89
N GLY A 300 -2.25 2.15 1.87
CA GLY A 300 -1.61 2.52 0.61
C GLY A 300 -2.57 2.58 -0.56
N ILE A 301 -2.00 2.81 -1.74
CA ILE A 301 -2.66 2.78 -3.04
C ILE A 301 -1.97 1.77 -3.95
N ALA A 302 -2.76 0.98 -4.65
CA ALA A 302 -2.28 -0.09 -5.54
C ALA A 302 -2.35 0.28 -7.03
N LYS A 303 -2.13 -0.70 -7.90
CA LYS A 303 -2.10 -0.53 -9.35
C LYS A 303 -3.30 -1.16 -10.08
N LYS A 304 -4.43 -1.38 -9.38
CA LYS A 304 -5.70 -1.73 -10.01
C LYS A 304 -6.62 -0.51 -9.99
N PHE A 305 -7.05 -0.09 -11.15
CA PHE A 305 -7.79 1.15 -11.38
C PHE A 305 -9.24 0.86 -11.66
N GLY A 306 -10.15 1.60 -11.00
CA GLY A 306 -11.58 1.52 -11.26
C GLY A 306 -11.91 2.11 -12.63
N ILE A 307 -12.74 1.40 -13.39
CA ILE A 307 -13.30 1.89 -14.65
C ILE A 307 -14.73 2.40 -14.43
N PRO A 308 -15.17 3.45 -15.18
CA PRO A 308 -16.44 4.13 -14.92
C PRO A 308 -17.67 3.40 -15.49
N HIS A 309 -17.54 2.13 -15.81
CA HIS A 309 -18.62 1.33 -16.42
C HIS A 309 -18.72 -0.03 -15.75
N ILE A 310 -19.95 -0.56 -15.71
CA ILE A 310 -20.17 -1.98 -15.43
C ILE A 310 -19.91 -2.73 -16.73
N VAL A 311 -19.00 -3.68 -16.68
CA VAL A 311 -18.56 -4.45 -17.85
C VAL A 311 -18.98 -5.90 -17.65
N ASN A 312 -19.78 -6.40 -18.57
CA ASN A 312 -20.25 -7.78 -18.54
C ASN A 312 -19.25 -8.76 -19.18
N HIS A 313 -18.28 -8.23 -19.93
CA HIS A 313 -17.27 -9.02 -20.63
C HIS A 313 -15.88 -8.48 -20.34
N ALA A 314 -14.95 -9.36 -19.94
CA ALA A 314 -13.56 -9.01 -19.70
C ALA A 314 -12.79 -8.80 -21.01
N THR A 315 -13.34 -8.01 -21.94
CA THR A 315 -12.74 -7.78 -23.25
C THR A 315 -12.04 -6.41 -23.25
N LEU A 316 -10.78 -6.42 -22.89
CA LEU A 316 -9.87 -5.34 -23.18
C LEU A 316 -9.50 -5.42 -24.67
N LEU A 317 -9.83 -4.38 -25.43
CA LEU A 317 -9.48 -4.30 -26.85
C LEU A 317 -8.06 -3.81 -27.03
N GLN A 318 -7.69 -2.79 -26.27
CA GLN A 318 -6.36 -2.21 -26.31
C GLN A 318 -6.07 -1.44 -25.02
N GLU A 319 -4.83 -1.55 -24.60
CA GLU A 319 -4.24 -0.74 -23.56
C GLU A 319 -3.02 0.00 -24.15
N LYS A 320 -2.91 1.26 -23.86
CA LYS A 320 -1.76 2.08 -24.27
C LYS A 320 -1.28 2.94 -23.12
N VAL A 321 0.03 2.95 -22.93
CA VAL A 321 0.71 3.95 -22.11
C VAL A 321 1.17 5.11 -22.98
N PHE A 322 1.50 6.25 -22.37
CA PHE A 322 1.83 7.51 -23.05
C PHE A 322 2.89 7.40 -24.16
N ASP A 323 3.81 6.46 -24.09
CA ASP A 323 4.83 6.22 -25.11
C ASP A 323 4.34 5.36 -26.29
N GLY A 324 3.06 5.01 -26.30
CA GLY A 324 2.43 4.20 -27.35
C GLY A 324 2.72 2.70 -27.25
N SER A 325 3.42 2.25 -26.20
CA SER A 325 3.58 0.83 -25.91
C SER A 325 2.30 0.27 -25.29
N ASP A 326 2.00 -0.98 -25.63
CA ASP A 326 0.96 -1.73 -24.93
C ASP A 326 1.55 -2.35 -23.68
N ASP A 327 0.77 -2.40 -22.59
CA ASP A 327 1.07 -3.14 -21.39
C ASP A 327 0.20 -4.42 -21.37
N ASN A 328 0.56 -5.43 -20.61
CA ASN A 328 -0.20 -6.68 -20.53
C ASN A 328 -1.18 -6.69 -19.36
N GLY A 329 -1.82 -5.56 -19.12
CA GLY A 329 -2.82 -5.42 -18.06
C GLY A 329 -4.07 -6.28 -18.30
N ALA A 330 -4.88 -6.43 -17.26
CA ALA A 330 -6.08 -7.26 -17.29
C ALA A 330 -7.30 -6.53 -16.70
N LEU A 331 -8.45 -6.72 -17.34
CA LEU A 331 -9.75 -6.33 -16.81
C LEU A 331 -10.29 -7.42 -15.87
N ALA A 332 -10.66 -7.02 -14.66
CA ALA A 332 -11.56 -7.77 -13.80
C ALA A 332 -12.95 -7.12 -13.89
N VAL A 333 -13.99 -7.93 -14.05
CA VAL A 333 -15.34 -7.46 -14.27
C VAL A 333 -16.30 -8.00 -13.23
N ASP A 334 -17.28 -7.17 -12.87
CA ASP A 334 -18.35 -7.52 -11.97
C ASP A 334 -19.64 -6.85 -12.48
N ALA A 335 -20.69 -7.63 -12.68
CA ALA A 335 -21.95 -7.16 -13.28
C ALA A 335 -22.78 -6.31 -12.31
N ASP A 336 -22.53 -6.42 -11.01
CA ASP A 336 -23.36 -5.81 -9.97
C ASP A 336 -22.66 -4.64 -9.26
N GLU A 337 -21.33 -4.71 -9.09
CA GLU A 337 -20.57 -3.73 -8.31
C GLU A 337 -19.53 -3.01 -9.18
N ILE A 338 -19.82 -1.75 -9.53
CA ILE A 338 -18.94 -0.95 -10.40
C ILE A 338 -17.53 -0.78 -9.82
N GLU A 339 -17.39 -0.71 -8.52
CA GLU A 339 -16.11 -0.58 -7.84
C GLU A 339 -15.23 -1.82 -7.93
N LYS A 340 -15.76 -2.95 -8.39
CA LYS A 340 -15.02 -4.19 -8.67
C LYS A 340 -14.68 -4.35 -10.16
N ASN A 341 -15.15 -3.44 -11.01
CA ASN A 341 -14.69 -3.36 -12.39
C ASN A 341 -13.35 -2.65 -12.41
N LEU A 342 -12.29 -3.43 -12.54
CA LEU A 342 -10.92 -2.99 -12.30
C LEU A 342 -10.04 -3.31 -13.51
N PHE A 343 -9.17 -2.39 -13.85
CA PHE A 343 -8.04 -2.65 -14.72
C PHE A 343 -6.78 -2.81 -13.88
N ALA A 344 -6.15 -3.98 -13.94
CA ALA A 344 -4.88 -4.28 -13.28
C ALA A 344 -3.74 -3.97 -14.25
N LEU A 345 -2.96 -2.92 -13.95
CA LEU A 345 -1.79 -2.54 -14.74
C LEU A 345 -0.64 -3.54 -14.48
N ASP A 346 -0.03 -4.07 -15.53
CA ASP A 346 1.16 -4.91 -15.39
C ASP A 346 2.39 -4.08 -15.01
N GLY A 347 2.57 -2.95 -15.68
CA GLY A 347 3.66 -2.00 -15.44
C GLY A 347 3.59 -1.24 -14.12
N THR A 348 4.42 -0.21 -13.99
CA THR A 348 4.47 0.67 -12.81
C THR A 348 4.03 2.08 -13.18
N PRO A 349 2.94 2.60 -12.61
CA PRO A 349 2.51 3.97 -12.84
C PRO A 349 3.53 4.96 -12.26
N ASN A 350 3.70 6.11 -12.92
CA ASN A 350 4.74 7.08 -12.56
C ASN A 350 4.24 8.53 -12.42
N GLY A 351 2.93 8.77 -12.56
CA GLY A 351 2.32 10.09 -12.46
C GLY A 351 2.50 10.99 -13.68
N ALA A 352 3.25 10.54 -14.69
CA ALA A 352 3.53 11.31 -15.90
C ALA A 352 2.96 10.66 -17.17
N LYS A 353 2.83 9.33 -17.17
CA LYS A 353 2.30 8.58 -18.30
C LYS A 353 0.78 8.44 -18.18
N ALA A 354 0.07 8.78 -19.25
CA ALA A 354 -1.35 8.43 -19.38
C ALA A 354 -1.49 6.94 -19.66
N LEU A 355 -2.55 6.37 -19.12
CA LEU A 355 -3.02 5.02 -19.40
C LEU A 355 -4.35 5.16 -20.15
N ASP A 356 -4.37 4.71 -21.39
CA ASP A 356 -5.54 4.72 -22.26
C ASP A 356 -6.06 3.30 -22.43
N LEU A 357 -7.30 3.08 -22.03
CA LEU A 357 -7.98 1.80 -22.09
C LEU A 357 -9.09 1.85 -23.12
N TYR A 358 -9.15 0.85 -24.00
CA TYR A 358 -10.24 0.63 -24.96
C TYR A 358 -10.87 -0.71 -24.65
N TYR A 359 -12.12 -0.70 -24.19
CA TYR A 359 -12.86 -1.90 -23.77
C TYR A 359 -14.31 -1.87 -24.20
N LEU A 360 -14.97 -3.02 -24.16
CA LEU A 360 -16.37 -3.19 -24.47
C LEU A 360 -17.24 -3.04 -23.21
N VAL A 361 -18.36 -2.35 -23.31
CA VAL A 361 -19.40 -2.24 -22.30
C VAL A 361 -20.76 -2.67 -22.85
#